data_d2f056d54a43969c4a422d9dccb2fab2
#
_entry.id   d2f056d54a43969c4a422d9dccb2fab2
#
_cell.length_a   1.000
_cell.length_b   1.000
_cell.length_c   1.000
_cell.angle_alpha   90.00
_cell.angle_beta   90.00
_cell.angle_gamma   90.00
#
_symmetry.space_group_name_H-M   'P 1'
#
loop_
_entity.id
_entity.type
_entity.pdbx_description
1 polymer ?
#
loop_
_entity_poly.entity_id
_entity_poly.type
_entity_poly.pdbx_seq_one_letter_code
_entity_poly.pdbx_strand_id
1 'polypeptide(L)' 'MGQRSEKEQFATEAEAKARAEKVKASAIPGYSEVYVTGPFCISGVWMIEWKEYYG' A
#
# COMPACT_ATOMS: atom_id res chain seq x y z
N MET A 1 -1.38 20.25 3.18
CA MET A 1 -2.17 19.31 2.37
C MET A 1 -1.25 18.63 1.36
N GLY A 2 -1.20 17.30 1.39
CA GLY A 2 -0.29 16.57 0.53
C GLY A 2 -0.84 15.23 0.11
N GLN A 3 -0.18 14.64 -0.90
CA GLN A 3 -0.56 13.37 -1.46
C GLN A 3 0.69 12.63 -1.89
N ARG A 4 0.70 11.33 -1.65
CA ARG A 4 1.80 10.46 -2.02
C ARG A 4 1.24 9.15 -2.53
N SER A 5 1.82 8.61 -3.60
CA SER A 5 1.42 7.31 -4.11
C SER A 5 2.66 6.50 -4.47
N GLU A 6 2.57 5.19 -4.25
CA GLU A 6 3.68 4.28 -4.48
C GLU A 6 3.17 2.94 -4.99
N LYS A 7 4.00 2.26 -5.78
CA LYS A 7 3.77 0.89 -6.21
C LYS A 7 4.94 0.06 -5.71
N GLU A 8 4.63 -1.10 -5.12
CA GLU A 8 5.67 -2.00 -4.60
C GLU A 8 5.47 -3.39 -5.15
N GLN A 9 6.56 -4.07 -5.44
CA GLN A 9 6.55 -5.41 -6.01
C GLN A 9 7.14 -6.41 -5.03
N PHE A 10 6.61 -7.65 -5.07
CA PHE A 10 7.01 -8.70 -4.13
C PHE A 10 7.06 -10.04 -4.86
N ALA A 11 7.88 -10.94 -4.36
CA ALA A 11 8.04 -12.27 -4.92
C ALA A 11 6.85 -13.18 -4.58
N THR A 12 6.19 -12.96 -3.42
CA THR A 12 5.10 -13.80 -2.96
C THR A 12 3.91 -12.98 -2.51
N GLU A 13 2.73 -13.61 -2.53
CA GLU A 13 1.51 -12.98 -2.03
C GLU A 13 1.62 -12.65 -0.54
N ALA A 14 2.22 -13.55 0.23
CA ALA A 14 2.36 -13.34 1.67
C ALA A 14 3.13 -12.06 1.99
N GLU A 15 4.20 -11.81 1.26
CA GLU A 15 4.99 -10.60 1.43
C GLU A 15 4.19 -9.37 1.06
N ALA A 16 3.45 -9.43 -0.05
CA ALA A 16 2.62 -8.31 -0.50
C ALA A 16 1.52 -8.01 0.53
N LYS A 17 0.88 -9.04 1.06
CA LYS A 17 -0.16 -8.88 2.09
C LYS A 17 0.39 -8.25 3.37
N ALA A 18 1.54 -8.74 3.81
CA ALA A 18 2.18 -8.23 5.02
C ALA A 18 2.50 -6.74 4.87
N ARG A 19 3.01 -6.36 3.71
CA ARG A 19 3.32 -4.95 3.45
C ARG A 19 2.05 -4.11 3.39
N ALA A 20 1.00 -4.61 2.75
CA ALA A 20 -0.28 -3.91 2.66
C ALA A 20 -0.84 -3.60 4.05
N GLU A 21 -0.77 -4.56 4.97
CA GLU A 21 -1.24 -4.34 6.34
C GLU A 21 -0.40 -3.29 7.05
N LYS A 22 0.92 -3.30 6.85
CA LYS A 22 1.81 -2.33 7.43
C LYS A 22 1.50 -0.91 6.93
N VAL A 23 1.28 -0.78 5.63
CA VAL A 23 0.96 0.50 5.02
C VAL A 23 -0.37 1.03 5.57
N LYS A 24 -1.39 0.18 5.67
CA LYS A 24 -2.67 0.58 6.25
C LYS A 24 -2.52 1.06 7.68
N ALA A 25 -1.69 0.37 8.45
CA ALA A 25 -1.47 0.71 9.85
C ALA A 25 -0.65 1.99 10.03
N SER A 26 -0.02 2.49 8.98
CA SER A 26 0.79 3.71 9.04
C SER A 26 -0.05 4.99 9.02
N ALA A 27 -1.35 4.88 8.74
CA ALA A 27 -2.23 6.04 8.74
C ALA A 27 -2.30 6.65 10.14
N ILE A 28 -2.26 7.98 10.22
CA ILE A 28 -2.34 8.70 11.47
C ILE A 28 -3.76 9.24 11.61
N PRO A 29 -4.56 8.72 12.57
CA PRO A 29 -5.95 9.17 12.73
C PRO A 29 -6.05 10.69 12.89
N GLY A 30 -6.93 11.29 12.10
CA GLY A 30 -7.13 12.74 12.13
C GLY A 30 -6.12 13.54 11.33
N TYR A 31 -5.08 12.89 10.79
CA TYR A 31 -4.06 13.58 10.03
C TYR A 31 -3.89 13.02 8.61
N SER A 32 -3.84 11.72 8.47
CA SER A 32 -3.64 11.09 7.16
C SER A 32 -4.62 9.98 6.90
N GLU A 33 -4.86 9.72 5.61
CA GLU A 33 -5.67 8.60 5.15
C GLU A 33 -4.85 7.79 4.17
N VAL A 34 -4.92 6.47 4.28
CA VAL A 34 -4.17 5.57 3.41
C VAL A 34 -5.11 4.60 2.73
N TYR A 35 -4.97 4.48 1.42
CA TYR A 35 -5.75 3.56 0.61
C TYR A 35 -4.81 2.59 -0.07
N VAL A 36 -5.06 1.29 0.09
CA VAL A 36 -4.22 0.25 -0.50
C VAL A 36 -5.04 -0.57 -1.48
N THR A 37 -4.49 -0.76 -2.68
CA THR A 37 -5.07 -1.61 -3.72
C THR A 37 -4.18 -2.83 -3.90
N GLY A 38 -4.79 -4.00 -3.93
CA GLY A 38 -4.07 -5.27 -4.03
C GLY A 38 -4.09 -6.02 -2.72
N PRO A 39 -3.29 -7.08 -2.60
CA PRO A 39 -2.29 -7.52 -3.58
C PRO A 39 -2.92 -8.11 -4.85
N PHE A 40 -2.24 -7.91 -5.97
CA PHE A 40 -2.64 -8.53 -7.24
C PHE A 40 -1.39 -9.04 -7.95
N CYS A 41 -1.58 -10.03 -8.81
CA CYS A 41 -0.48 -10.68 -9.51
C CYS A 41 -0.52 -10.33 -10.99
N ILE A 42 0.61 -9.80 -11.50
CA ILE A 42 0.75 -9.50 -12.92
C ILE A 42 2.05 -10.15 -13.38
N SER A 43 1.94 -11.04 -14.37
CA SER A 43 3.12 -11.73 -14.95
C SER A 43 4.01 -12.38 -13.89
N GLY A 44 3.39 -13.01 -12.90
CA GLY A 44 4.13 -13.73 -11.86
C GLY A 44 4.71 -12.83 -10.77
N VAL A 45 4.42 -11.55 -10.79
CA VAL A 45 4.89 -10.60 -9.77
C VAL A 45 3.71 -10.11 -8.95
N TRP A 46 3.85 -10.17 -7.63
CA TRP A 46 2.83 -9.66 -6.72
C TRP A 46 3.09 -8.21 -6.44
N MET A 47 2.04 -7.41 -6.51
CA MET A 47 2.13 -5.95 -6.39
C MET A 47 1.06 -5.40 -5.47
N ILE A 48 1.39 -4.28 -4.83
CA ILE A 48 0.40 -3.43 -4.19
C ILE A 48 0.61 -2.02 -4.68
N GLU A 49 -0.47 -1.25 -4.67
CA GLU A 49 -0.42 0.18 -4.92
C GLU A 49 -1.08 0.86 -3.74
N TRP A 50 -0.47 1.93 -3.24
CA TRP A 50 -1.09 2.65 -2.13
C TRP A 50 -0.95 4.15 -2.32
N LYS A 51 -1.91 4.84 -1.73
CA LYS A 51 -1.96 6.30 -1.75
C LYS A 51 -2.15 6.80 -0.34
N GLU A 52 -1.46 7.87 -0.01
CA GLU A 52 -1.59 8.53 1.27
C GLU A 52 -1.97 9.98 1.05
N TYR A 53 -3.01 10.43 1.74
CA TYR A 53 -3.42 11.83 1.73
C TYR A 53 -3.20 12.38 3.12
N TYR A 54 -2.52 13.51 3.22
CA TYR A 54 -2.20 14.11 4.51
C TYR A 54 -2.31 15.63 4.41
N GLY A 55 -2.47 16.23 5.52
CA GLY A 55 -2.63 17.67 5.49
C GLY A 55 -3.08 18.23 6.74
#